data_b0f5b81843c5eef4dcb9d8e0990d5091
#
_entry.id   b0f5b81843c5eef4dcb9d8e0990d5091
#
_cell.length_a   1.000
_cell.length_b   1.000
_cell.length_c   1.000
_cell.angle_alpha   90.00
_cell.angle_beta   90.00
_cell.angle_gamma   90.00
#
_symmetry.space_group_name_H-M   'P 1'
#
loop_
_entity.id
_entity.type
_entity.pdbx_description
1 polymer ?
#
loop_
_entity_poly.entity_id
_entity_poly.type
_entity_poly.pdbx_seq_one_letter_code
_entity_poly.pdbx_strand_id
1 'polypeptide(L)' 'ERVNAILHEYGECVIGRMGIPYRQKGVHIISVAVDAPPNVISALSGKLGRIQGVSLKTAYSAAQGGEPCAKS' A
#
# COMPACT_ATOMS: atom_id res chain seq x y z
N GLU A 1 0.49 14.75 -3.25
CA GLU A 1 0.70 14.03 -2.03
C GLU A 1 1.68 12.92 -2.14
N ARG A 2 2.44 12.75 -1.08
CA ARG A 2 3.50 11.74 -1.11
C ARG A 2 2.93 10.33 -1.14
N VAL A 3 1.86 10.09 -0.40
CA VAL A 3 1.23 8.77 -0.41
C VAL A 3 0.76 8.43 -1.80
N ASN A 4 0.08 9.35 -2.45
CA ASN A 4 -0.41 9.10 -3.80
C ASN A 4 0.72 8.88 -4.80
N ALA A 5 1.80 9.62 -4.64
CA ALA A 5 2.94 9.46 -5.54
C ALA A 5 3.57 8.07 -5.39
N ILE A 6 3.71 7.61 -4.16
CA ILE A 6 4.28 6.29 -3.92
C ILE A 6 3.37 5.21 -4.45
N LEU A 7 2.07 5.33 -4.22
CA LEU A 7 1.12 4.34 -4.71
C LEU A 7 1.09 4.33 -6.24
N HIS A 8 1.26 5.49 -6.85
CA HIS A 8 1.33 5.55 -8.31
C HIS A 8 2.59 4.84 -8.83
N GLU A 9 3.68 5.01 -8.12
CA GLU A 9 4.92 4.34 -8.48
C GLU A 9 4.75 2.82 -8.50
N TYR A 10 3.92 2.30 -7.60
CA TYR A 10 3.67 0.87 -7.50
C TYR A 10 2.33 0.48 -8.13
N GLY A 11 1.84 1.28 -9.05
CA GLY A 11 0.52 1.09 -9.60
C GLY A 11 0.29 -0.26 -10.25
N GLU A 12 1.35 -0.84 -10.85
CA GLU A 12 1.19 -2.14 -11.49
C GLU A 12 0.94 -3.25 -10.47
N CYS A 13 1.31 -3.03 -9.22
CA CYS A 13 1.12 -4.00 -8.16
C CYS A 13 -0.20 -3.82 -7.42
N VAL A 14 -0.80 -2.66 -7.55
CA VAL A 14 -2.00 -2.34 -6.78
C VAL A 14 -3.21 -2.93 -7.47
N ILE A 15 -3.93 -3.79 -6.75
CA ILE A 15 -5.15 -4.39 -7.26
C ILE A 15 -6.33 -3.46 -7.04
N GLY A 16 -6.35 -2.79 -5.90
CA GLY A 16 -7.42 -1.88 -5.59
C GLY A 16 -7.08 -1.03 -4.39
N ARG A 17 -7.79 0.07 -4.25
CA ARG A 17 -7.59 0.93 -3.09
C ARG A 17 -8.91 1.55 -2.71
N MET A 18 -9.03 1.87 -1.43
CA MET A 18 -10.23 2.49 -0.90
C MET A 18 -9.83 3.50 0.14
N GLY A 19 -10.37 4.70 0.04
CA GLY A 19 -10.11 5.74 1.02
C GLY A 19 -11.36 5.99 1.84
N ILE A 20 -11.19 6.07 3.15
CA ILE A 20 -12.29 6.31 4.05
C ILE A 20 -11.92 7.49 4.95
N PRO A 21 -12.59 8.64 4.80
CA PRO A 21 -12.34 9.73 5.73
C PRO A 21 -12.99 9.42 7.07
N TYR A 22 -12.22 9.46 8.12
CA TYR A 22 -12.72 9.20 9.46
C TYR A 22 -12.77 10.53 10.21
N ARG A 23 -13.87 11.22 10.07
CA ARG A 23 -13.98 12.60 10.50
C ARG A 23 -13.86 12.76 12.01
N GLN A 24 -14.33 11.78 12.76
CA GLN A 24 -14.30 11.89 14.21
C GLN A 24 -12.89 11.98 14.75
N LYS A 25 -11.93 11.41 14.04
CA LYS A 25 -10.53 11.43 14.46
C LYS A 25 -9.67 12.33 13.60
N GLY A 26 -10.27 12.96 12.60
CA GLY A 26 -9.51 13.83 11.73
C GLY A 26 -8.47 13.13 10.90
N VAL A 27 -8.69 11.86 10.57
CA VAL A 27 -7.73 11.08 9.81
C VAL A 27 -8.41 10.51 8.57
N HIS A 28 -7.58 10.11 7.62
CA HIS A 28 -8.02 9.37 6.46
C HIS A 28 -7.45 7.96 6.54
N ILE A 29 -8.31 6.98 6.30
CA ILE A 29 -7.89 5.60 6.27
C ILE A 29 -7.83 5.18 4.81
N ILE A 30 -6.68 4.68 4.39
CA ILE A 30 -6.50 4.20 3.03
C ILE A 30 -6.19 2.72 3.10
N SER A 31 -7.00 1.92 2.43
CA SER A 31 -6.81 0.49 2.35
C SER A 31 -6.38 0.17 0.92
N VAL A 32 -5.28 -0.53 0.79
CA VAL A 32 -4.72 -0.85 -0.51
C VAL A 32 -4.47 -2.34 -0.59
N ALA A 33 -4.98 -2.96 -1.65
CA ALA A 33 -4.71 -4.36 -1.92
C ALA A 33 -3.61 -4.45 -2.96
N VAL A 34 -2.57 -5.21 -2.66
CA VAL A 34 -1.38 -5.28 -3.49
C VAL A 34 -1.05 -6.74 -3.76
N ASP A 35 -0.75 -7.05 -5.01
CA ASP A 35 -0.29 -8.38 -5.39
C ASP A 35 1.16 -8.27 -5.85
N ALA A 36 2.07 -8.65 -4.97
CA ALA A 36 3.49 -8.49 -5.23
C ALA A 36 4.28 -9.44 -4.35
N PRO A 37 5.55 -9.71 -4.73
CA PRO A 37 6.43 -10.50 -3.87
C PRO A 37 6.65 -9.79 -2.53
N PRO A 38 6.99 -10.56 -1.47
CA PRO A 38 7.19 -9.94 -0.15
C PRO A 38 8.23 -8.83 -0.14
N ASN A 39 9.29 -8.95 -0.94
CA ASN A 39 10.31 -7.91 -0.95
C ASN A 39 9.76 -6.60 -1.50
N VAL A 40 8.87 -6.67 -2.47
CA VAL A 40 8.25 -5.46 -3.03
C VAL A 40 7.29 -4.86 -2.01
N ILE A 41 6.51 -5.72 -1.34
CA ILE A 41 5.57 -5.23 -0.31
C ILE A 41 6.35 -4.57 0.83
N SER A 42 7.47 -5.15 1.23
CA SER A 42 8.30 -4.56 2.27
C SER A 42 8.84 -3.20 1.85
N ALA A 43 9.28 -3.08 0.59
CA ALA A 43 9.79 -1.81 0.11
C ALA A 43 8.71 -0.75 0.10
N LEU A 44 7.52 -1.12 -0.35
CA LEU A 44 6.40 -0.19 -0.38
C LEU A 44 6.02 0.24 1.03
N SER A 45 5.92 -0.73 1.94
CA SER A 45 5.59 -0.43 3.34
C SER A 45 6.62 0.49 3.96
N GLY A 46 7.89 0.26 3.67
CA GLY A 46 8.95 1.11 4.20
C GLY A 46 8.84 2.54 3.70
N LYS A 47 8.54 2.70 2.43
CA LYS A 47 8.40 4.05 1.87
C LYS A 47 7.20 4.78 2.48
N LEU A 48 6.08 4.08 2.62
CA LEU A 48 4.90 4.70 3.19
C LEU A 48 5.10 5.01 4.67
N GLY A 49 5.76 4.12 5.39
CA GLY A 49 5.97 4.31 6.81
C GLY A 49 6.90 5.46 7.15
N ARG A 50 7.70 5.92 6.20
CA ARG A 50 8.59 7.04 6.42
C ARG A 50 7.92 8.39 6.27
N ILE A 51 6.70 8.41 5.78
CA ILE A 51 5.98 9.67 5.62
C ILE A 51 5.51 10.12 7.00
N GLN A 52 5.83 11.34 7.34
CA GLN A 52 5.44 11.88 8.62
C GLN A 52 3.92 11.94 8.72
N GLY A 53 3.40 11.49 9.86
CA GLY A 53 1.97 11.50 10.09
C GLY A 53 1.25 10.26 9.59
N VAL A 54 1.97 9.27 9.09
CA VAL A 54 1.38 8.04 8.57
C VAL A 54 1.62 6.91 9.55
N SER A 55 0.55 6.21 9.90
CA SER A 55 0.62 4.95 10.64
C SER A 55 0.26 3.83 9.69
N LEU A 56 1.07 2.81 9.67
CA LEU A 56 0.96 1.78 8.66
C LEU A 56 0.84 0.42 9.30
N LYS A 57 -0.07 -0.38 8.78
CA LYS A 57 -0.17 -1.79 9.14
C LYS A 57 -0.25 -2.61 7.87
N THR A 58 0.46 -3.72 7.86
CA THR A 58 0.54 -4.57 6.69
C THR A 58 0.11 -5.97 7.08
N ALA A 59 -0.77 -6.55 6.30
CA ALA A 59 -1.20 -7.92 6.50
C ALA A 59 -0.91 -8.69 5.22
N TYR A 60 -0.38 -9.89 5.38
CA TYR A 60 -0.03 -10.74 4.26
C TYR A 60 -1.00 -11.89 4.15
N SER A 61 -1.28 -12.26 2.93
CA SER A 61 -2.10 -13.43 2.65
C SER A 61 -1.25 -14.41 1.86
N ALA A 62 -1.45 -15.69 2.12
CA ALA A 62 -0.74 -16.73 1.41
C ALA A 62 -1.44 -17.03 0.09
N ALA A 63 -1.72 -16.01 -0.68
CA ALA A 63 -2.40 -16.20 -1.95
C ALA A 63 -1.53 -16.99 -2.90
N GLN A 64 -2.17 -17.81 -3.69
CA GLN A 64 -1.49 -18.69 -4.62
C GLN A 64 -1.69 -18.22 -6.04
N GLY A 65 -0.69 -18.49 -6.87
CA GLY A 65 -0.90 -18.56 -8.27
C GLY A 65 -0.99 -17.29 -9.05
N GLY A 66 -0.98 -16.18 -8.45
CA GLY A 66 -0.93 -14.96 -9.22
C GLY A 66 0.49 -14.70 -9.71
N GLU A 67 0.63 -14.06 -10.84
CA GLU A 67 1.94 -13.62 -11.25
C GLU A 67 2.33 -12.43 -10.41
N PRO A 68 3.58 -12.35 -9.95
CA PRO A 68 4.01 -11.16 -9.23
C PRO A 68 4.00 -9.97 -10.16
N CYS A 69 3.80 -8.80 -9.60
CA CYS A 69 3.84 -7.61 -10.41
C CYS A 69 5.25 -7.39 -10.93
N ALA A 70 5.34 -6.69 -12.06
CA ALA A 70 6.61 -6.53 -12.74
C ALA A 70 7.57 -5.63 -12.00
N LYS A 71 7.07 -4.81 -11.13
CA LYS A 71 7.90 -3.88 -10.42
C LYS A 71 8.64 -4.59 -9.29
N SER A 72 9.91 -4.34 -9.16
CA SER A 72 10.72 -4.99 -8.13
C SER A 72 11.63 -4.01 -7.43
#